data_74e6455b3ec118a3ef6ef31b708d0a38
#
_entry.id   74e6455b3ec118a3ef6ef31b708d0a38
#
_cell.length_a   1.000
_cell.length_b   1.000
_cell.length_c   1.000
_cell.angle_alpha   90.00
_cell.angle_beta   90.00
_cell.angle_gamma   90.00
#
_symmetry.space_group_name_H-M   'P 1'
#
loop_
_entity.id
_entity.type
_entity.pdbx_description
1 polymer ?
#
loop_
_entity_poly.entity_id
_entity_poly.type
_entity_poly.pdbx_seq_one_letter_code
_entity_poly.pdbx_strand_id
1 'polypeptide(L)'
;MLLAININNTETKVGLFRGDSLESHWRLTTTPQRTPDEWASTLTSYLAQAGRSTQEVRAAIVASVVPPVTQGLCEAVERATTVAPAVVDGRSQLPITLDVEEPLQVGADRILNTLAAAQLFRRDTIVVDFGTATTFDCITADGHFLGGVIMPGIRTASDALIRGTAKLPATDLAPPTRTIGRRTDEAIRAGVLLGTADAVDGLVRRIKAEWPNGKAPHVIATGGLASLVAPLAREIEAVHPDLTLTGLRIAAGALGLTW
;
A
#
# COMPACT_ATOMS: atom_id res chain seq x y z
N MET A 1 2.22 -22.41 -4.77
CA MET A 1 1.73 -21.19 -4.11
C MET A 1 2.57 -20.01 -4.54
N LEU A 2 1.99 -18.79 -4.58
CA LEU A 2 2.70 -17.54 -4.85
C LEU A 2 3.02 -16.84 -3.54
N LEU A 3 4.28 -16.43 -3.36
CA LEU A 3 4.72 -15.54 -2.30
C LEU A 3 4.80 -14.12 -2.87
N ALA A 4 3.96 -13.21 -2.38
CA ALA A 4 3.87 -11.82 -2.82
C ALA A 4 4.36 -10.90 -1.71
N ILE A 5 5.33 -10.03 -1.98
CA ILE A 5 5.95 -9.18 -0.98
C ILE A 5 5.96 -7.73 -1.44
N ASN A 6 5.37 -6.84 -0.65
CA ASN A 6 5.41 -5.39 -0.86
C ASN A 6 6.23 -4.71 0.23
N ILE A 7 7.36 -4.09 -0.16
CA ILE A 7 8.31 -3.43 0.73
C ILE A 7 8.10 -1.93 0.67
N ASN A 8 7.51 -1.37 1.73
CA ASN A 8 7.35 0.08 1.91
C ASN A 8 8.34 0.60 2.97
N ASN A 9 8.48 1.92 3.07
CA ASN A 9 9.45 2.55 3.97
C ASN A 9 9.27 2.17 5.45
N THR A 10 8.05 1.96 5.91
CA THR A 10 7.75 1.66 7.31
C THR A 10 7.39 0.19 7.51
N GLU A 11 6.70 -0.40 6.56
CA GLU A 11 6.10 -1.73 6.69
C GLU A 11 6.33 -2.56 5.45
N THR A 12 6.72 -3.81 5.63
CA THR A 12 6.77 -4.85 4.60
C THR A 12 5.55 -5.76 4.78
N LYS A 13 4.74 -5.91 3.73
CA LYS A 13 3.61 -6.83 3.68
C LYS A 13 4.00 -8.09 2.92
N VAL A 14 3.67 -9.25 3.47
CA VAL A 14 3.89 -10.56 2.85
C VAL A 14 2.54 -11.24 2.69
N GLY A 15 2.21 -11.68 1.48
CA GLY A 15 1.00 -12.43 1.17
C GLY A 15 1.32 -13.79 0.59
N LEU A 16 0.56 -14.80 0.96
CA LEU A 16 0.66 -16.15 0.42
C LEU A 16 -0.65 -16.48 -0.32
N PHE A 17 -0.55 -16.72 -1.62
CA PHE A 17 -1.69 -16.99 -2.48
C PHE A 17 -1.71 -18.45 -2.95
N ARG A 18 -2.94 -19.01 -2.99
CA ARG A 18 -3.26 -20.23 -3.71
C ARG A 18 -4.24 -19.90 -4.83
N GLY A 19 -3.77 -19.98 -6.09
CA GLY A 19 -4.53 -19.42 -7.20
C GLY A 19 -4.86 -17.94 -6.93
N ASP A 20 -6.13 -17.57 -6.94
CA ASP A 20 -6.58 -16.21 -6.68
C ASP A 20 -6.81 -15.87 -5.21
N SER A 21 -6.81 -16.86 -4.33
CA SER A 21 -7.13 -16.69 -2.90
C SER A 21 -5.91 -16.31 -2.08
N LEU A 22 -6.00 -15.22 -1.31
CA LEU A 22 -5.05 -14.86 -0.27
C LEU A 22 -5.29 -15.76 0.96
N GLU A 23 -4.44 -16.76 1.17
CA GLU A 23 -4.59 -17.71 2.30
C GLU A 23 -4.07 -17.15 3.61
N SER A 24 -2.97 -16.40 3.54
CA SER A 24 -2.36 -15.79 4.71
C SER A 24 -1.64 -14.51 4.33
N HIS A 25 -1.59 -13.56 5.26
CA HIS A 25 -0.75 -12.38 5.12
C HIS A 25 -0.10 -12.01 6.45
N TRP A 26 1.05 -11.36 6.36
CA TRP A 26 1.82 -10.89 7.51
C TRP A 26 2.34 -9.48 7.25
N ARG A 27 2.59 -8.78 8.33
CA ARG A 27 3.12 -7.42 8.33
C ARG A 27 4.35 -7.37 9.21
N LEU A 28 5.42 -6.80 8.69
CA LEU A 28 6.67 -6.60 9.40
C LEU A 28 7.09 -5.15 9.33
N THR A 29 7.81 -4.69 10.34
CA THR A 29 8.54 -3.43 10.24
C THR A 29 9.63 -3.57 9.18
N THR A 30 9.72 -2.61 8.27
CA THR A 30 10.82 -2.53 7.32
C THR A 30 12.08 -2.07 8.05
N THR A 31 13.08 -2.94 8.11
CA THR A 31 14.34 -2.68 8.80
C THR A 31 15.49 -2.82 7.81
N PRO A 32 16.09 -1.72 7.35
CA PRO A 32 17.16 -1.75 6.34
C PRO A 32 18.38 -2.56 6.75
N GLN A 33 18.64 -2.72 8.04
CA GLN A 33 19.78 -3.45 8.58
C GLN A 33 19.57 -4.96 8.68
N ARG A 34 18.34 -5.46 8.41
CA ARG A 34 18.06 -6.90 8.50
C ARG A 34 18.80 -7.66 7.42
N THR A 35 19.53 -8.68 7.83
CA THR A 35 20.31 -9.54 6.93
C THR A 35 19.42 -10.49 6.11
N PRO A 36 19.90 -11.01 4.96
CA PRO A 36 19.18 -12.04 4.20
C PRO A 36 18.83 -13.27 5.04
N ASP A 37 19.69 -13.69 5.97
CA ASP A 37 19.44 -14.85 6.83
C ASP A 37 18.30 -14.61 7.83
N GLU A 38 18.21 -13.41 8.41
CA GLU A 38 17.08 -13.01 9.27
C GLU A 38 15.77 -12.94 8.51
N TRP A 39 15.80 -12.43 7.26
CA TRP A 39 14.63 -12.43 6.38
C TRP A 39 14.20 -13.85 6.02
N ALA A 40 15.14 -14.73 5.63
CA ALA A 40 14.85 -16.12 5.27
C ALA A 40 14.25 -16.90 6.45
N SER A 41 14.82 -16.74 7.65
CA SER A 41 14.29 -17.33 8.89
C SER A 41 12.86 -16.85 9.19
N THR A 42 12.61 -15.54 9.02
CA THR A 42 11.28 -14.94 9.25
C THR A 42 10.25 -15.50 8.25
N LEU A 43 10.59 -15.55 6.96
CA LEU A 43 9.70 -16.08 5.91
C LEU A 43 9.39 -17.57 6.14
N THR A 44 10.41 -18.37 6.49
CA THR A 44 10.24 -19.79 6.83
C THR A 44 9.29 -19.96 8.02
N SER A 45 9.46 -19.15 9.07
CA SER A 45 8.58 -19.18 10.25
C SER A 45 7.14 -18.82 9.90
N TYR A 46 6.91 -17.83 9.03
CA TYR A 46 5.57 -17.43 8.60
C TYR A 46 4.88 -18.52 7.78
N LEU A 47 5.59 -19.14 6.86
CA LEU A 47 5.06 -20.27 6.09
C LEU A 47 4.70 -21.43 7.02
N ALA A 48 5.56 -21.75 7.99
CA ALA A 48 5.30 -22.81 8.98
C ALA A 48 4.05 -22.48 9.86
N GLN A 49 3.87 -21.22 10.28
CA GLN A 49 2.69 -20.77 11.02
C GLN A 49 1.41 -20.92 10.21
N ALA A 50 1.48 -20.76 8.88
CA ALA A 50 0.36 -21.02 7.97
C ALA A 50 0.15 -22.52 7.67
N GLY A 51 0.94 -23.41 8.28
CA GLY A 51 0.92 -24.85 7.99
C GLY A 51 1.46 -25.19 6.60
N ARG A 52 2.38 -24.36 6.07
CA ARG A 52 2.97 -24.50 4.74
C ARG A 52 4.46 -24.73 4.80
N SER A 53 4.96 -25.49 3.83
CA SER A 53 6.38 -25.69 3.58
C SER A 53 6.91 -24.64 2.60
N THR A 54 8.18 -24.25 2.76
CA THR A 54 8.87 -23.40 1.78
C THR A 54 8.89 -24.04 0.38
N GLN A 55 8.87 -25.36 0.30
CA GLN A 55 8.82 -26.13 -0.95
C GLN A 55 7.48 -26.01 -1.69
N GLU A 56 6.41 -25.57 -1.04
CA GLU A 56 5.12 -25.31 -1.70
C GLU A 56 5.10 -23.97 -2.46
N VAL A 57 6.05 -23.09 -2.20
CA VAL A 57 6.22 -21.85 -2.95
C VAL A 57 6.79 -22.18 -4.33
N ARG A 58 6.04 -21.87 -5.40
CA ARG A 58 6.40 -22.13 -6.79
C ARG A 58 6.76 -20.87 -7.56
N ALA A 59 6.28 -19.73 -7.08
CA ALA A 59 6.59 -18.41 -7.62
C ALA A 59 6.71 -17.39 -6.48
N ALA A 60 7.51 -16.36 -6.69
CA ALA A 60 7.62 -15.23 -5.80
C ALA A 60 7.66 -13.94 -6.61
N ILE A 61 7.04 -12.89 -6.06
CA ILE A 61 7.01 -11.55 -6.66
C ILE A 61 7.20 -10.50 -5.57
N VAL A 62 8.02 -9.50 -5.88
CA VAL A 62 8.41 -8.43 -4.96
C VAL A 62 8.15 -7.08 -5.61
N ALA A 63 7.53 -6.17 -4.88
CA ALA A 63 7.54 -4.75 -5.19
C ALA A 63 8.19 -3.99 -4.04
N SER A 64 8.95 -2.95 -4.36
CA SER A 64 9.68 -2.22 -3.34
C SER A 64 9.85 -0.75 -3.70
N VAL A 65 9.70 0.10 -2.68
CA VAL A 65 10.12 1.51 -2.71
C VAL A 65 11.33 1.74 -1.79
N VAL A 66 12.02 0.66 -1.38
CA VAL A 66 13.17 0.69 -0.45
C VAL A 66 14.35 -0.10 -1.05
N PRO A 67 15.10 0.46 -2.01
CA PRO A 67 16.17 -0.25 -2.71
C PRO A 67 17.17 -0.97 -1.79
N PRO A 68 17.60 -0.42 -0.64
CA PRO A 68 18.54 -1.10 0.24
C PRO A 68 18.04 -2.43 0.82
N VAL A 69 16.70 -2.61 0.94
CA VAL A 69 16.08 -3.83 1.48
C VAL A 69 15.80 -4.83 0.37
N THR A 70 15.54 -4.36 -0.84
CA THR A 70 15.07 -5.19 -1.96
C THR A 70 16.00 -6.35 -2.27
N GLN A 71 17.29 -6.08 -2.44
CA GLN A 71 18.26 -7.10 -2.80
C GLN A 71 18.38 -8.18 -1.73
N GLY A 72 18.55 -7.78 -0.46
CA GLY A 72 18.69 -8.73 0.65
C GLY A 72 17.44 -9.59 0.86
N LEU A 73 16.26 -9.01 0.62
CA LEU A 73 15.01 -9.78 0.72
C LEU A 73 14.81 -10.72 -0.48
N CYS A 74 15.18 -10.33 -1.70
CA CYS A 74 15.18 -11.22 -2.86
C CYS A 74 16.10 -12.43 -2.64
N GLU A 75 17.31 -12.20 -2.15
CA GLU A 75 18.25 -13.24 -1.78
C GLU A 75 17.68 -14.19 -0.69
N ALA A 76 17.02 -13.61 0.32
CA ALA A 76 16.37 -14.38 1.37
C ALA A 76 15.23 -15.28 0.85
N VAL A 77 14.41 -14.77 -0.06
CA VAL A 77 13.34 -15.54 -0.71
C VAL A 77 13.94 -16.73 -1.48
N GLU A 78 14.97 -16.49 -2.28
CA GLU A 78 15.63 -17.54 -3.06
C GLU A 78 16.27 -18.61 -2.18
N ARG A 79 16.93 -18.20 -1.09
CA ARG A 79 17.50 -19.14 -0.09
C ARG A 79 16.42 -19.97 0.62
N ALA A 80 15.31 -19.38 1.00
CA ALA A 80 14.25 -20.05 1.74
C ALA A 80 13.41 -20.98 0.86
N THR A 81 13.17 -20.63 -0.40
CA THR A 81 12.18 -21.30 -1.27
C THR A 81 12.78 -21.93 -2.52
N THR A 82 14.04 -21.67 -2.84
CA THR A 82 14.71 -22.01 -4.12
C THR A 82 14.07 -21.34 -5.35
N VAL A 83 13.25 -20.30 -5.15
CA VAL A 83 12.56 -19.55 -6.21
C VAL A 83 13.13 -18.15 -6.27
N ALA A 84 13.68 -17.76 -7.42
CA ALA A 84 14.08 -16.37 -7.65
C ALA A 84 12.82 -15.48 -7.82
N PRO A 85 12.66 -14.41 -7.02
CA PRO A 85 11.50 -13.57 -7.14
C PRO A 85 11.55 -12.66 -8.37
N ALA A 86 10.43 -12.47 -9.05
CA ALA A 86 10.26 -11.38 -10.00
C ALA A 86 10.11 -10.05 -9.25
N VAL A 87 10.72 -8.99 -9.77
CA VAL A 87 10.63 -7.65 -9.17
C VAL A 87 9.79 -6.76 -10.06
N VAL A 88 8.79 -6.09 -9.47
CA VAL A 88 7.93 -5.12 -10.15
C VAL A 88 8.49 -3.72 -9.99
N ASP A 89 8.65 -3.02 -11.09
CA ASP A 89 9.04 -1.61 -11.17
C ASP A 89 8.37 -0.91 -12.37
N GLY A 90 8.73 0.34 -12.63
CA GLY A 90 8.19 1.13 -13.75
C GLY A 90 8.54 0.60 -15.15
N ARG A 91 9.41 -0.43 -15.28
CA ARG A 91 9.77 -1.08 -16.54
C ARG A 91 9.01 -2.38 -16.76
N SER A 92 8.30 -2.86 -15.76
CA SER A 92 7.54 -4.11 -15.83
C SER A 92 6.42 -3.99 -16.86
N GLN A 93 6.34 -4.95 -17.78
CA GLN A 93 5.31 -4.98 -18.80
C GLN A 93 3.99 -5.48 -18.20
N LEU A 94 3.22 -4.57 -17.68
CA LEU A 94 1.91 -4.80 -17.07
C LEU A 94 0.80 -4.25 -17.97
N PRO A 95 -0.42 -4.78 -17.92
CA PRO A 95 -1.55 -4.31 -18.73
C PRO A 95 -2.16 -3.01 -18.18
N ILE A 96 -1.31 -2.00 -18.00
CA ILE A 96 -1.64 -0.63 -17.59
C ILE A 96 -0.79 0.37 -18.37
N THR A 97 -1.19 1.61 -18.39
CA THR A 97 -0.42 2.73 -18.98
C THR A 97 -0.10 3.74 -17.87
N LEU A 98 1.17 4.11 -17.73
CA LEU A 98 1.57 5.19 -16.84
C LEU A 98 1.58 6.50 -17.66
N ASP A 99 0.45 7.20 -17.64
CA ASP A 99 0.22 8.43 -18.41
C ASP A 99 0.68 9.66 -17.62
N VAL A 100 1.97 9.71 -17.37
CA VAL A 100 2.65 10.76 -16.58
C VAL A 100 3.98 11.14 -17.25
N GLU A 101 4.52 12.30 -16.93
CA GLU A 101 5.76 12.80 -17.52
C GLU A 101 6.98 11.92 -17.19
N GLU A 102 7.02 11.33 -16.00
CA GLU A 102 8.15 10.51 -15.51
C GLU A 102 7.69 9.12 -15.06
N PRO A 103 7.28 8.22 -15.98
CA PRO A 103 6.69 6.93 -15.63
C PRO A 103 7.63 6.02 -14.83
N LEU A 104 8.94 6.12 -15.02
CA LEU A 104 9.93 5.33 -14.28
C LEU A 104 10.13 5.76 -12.82
N GLN A 105 9.63 6.93 -12.44
CA GLN A 105 9.66 7.42 -11.06
C GLN A 105 8.40 7.05 -10.26
N VAL A 106 7.39 6.46 -10.91
CA VAL A 106 6.18 5.99 -10.21
C VAL A 106 6.56 4.84 -9.28
N GLY A 107 6.22 4.99 -8.01
CA GLY A 107 6.47 3.95 -7.00
C GLY A 107 5.75 2.64 -7.34
N ALA A 108 6.41 1.52 -7.06
CA ALA A 108 5.88 0.19 -7.37
C ALA A 108 4.52 -0.08 -6.67
N ASP A 109 4.30 0.45 -5.48
CA ASP A 109 3.04 0.39 -4.76
C ASP A 109 1.89 1.07 -5.54
N ARG A 110 2.14 2.24 -6.15
CA ARG A 110 1.17 2.95 -6.99
C ARG A 110 0.88 2.22 -8.29
N ILE A 111 1.88 1.60 -8.90
CA ILE A 111 1.74 0.72 -10.09
C ILE A 111 0.81 -0.45 -9.75
N LEU A 112 1.03 -1.09 -8.60
CA LEU A 112 0.22 -2.22 -8.15
C LEU A 112 -1.22 -1.83 -7.79
N ASN A 113 -1.41 -0.68 -7.14
CA ASN A 113 -2.73 -0.13 -6.86
C ASN A 113 -3.48 0.16 -8.17
N THR A 114 -2.79 0.73 -9.18
CA THR A 114 -3.34 0.97 -10.51
C THR A 114 -3.79 -0.33 -11.18
N LEU A 115 -2.91 -1.32 -11.21
CA LEU A 115 -3.21 -2.62 -11.81
C LEU A 115 -4.39 -3.32 -11.12
N ALA A 116 -4.40 -3.32 -9.79
CA ALA A 116 -5.48 -3.93 -9.02
C ALA A 116 -6.82 -3.21 -9.25
N ALA A 117 -6.82 -1.87 -9.19
CA ALA A 117 -8.03 -1.09 -9.38
C ALA A 117 -8.63 -1.28 -10.78
N ALA A 118 -7.81 -1.22 -11.83
CA ALA A 118 -8.25 -1.42 -13.21
C ALA A 118 -8.88 -2.81 -13.41
N GLN A 119 -8.25 -3.86 -12.89
CA GLN A 119 -8.70 -5.23 -13.08
C GLN A 119 -9.92 -5.61 -12.22
N LEU A 120 -10.01 -5.09 -10.98
CA LEU A 120 -11.09 -5.42 -10.06
C LEU A 120 -12.36 -4.62 -10.33
N PHE A 121 -12.22 -3.31 -10.58
CA PHE A 121 -13.39 -2.43 -10.63
C PHE A 121 -13.85 -2.13 -12.07
N ARG A 122 -12.95 -2.15 -13.05
CA ARG A 122 -13.22 -1.87 -14.46
C ARG A 122 -14.01 -0.56 -14.67
N ARG A 123 -13.69 0.43 -13.88
CA ARG A 123 -14.28 1.77 -13.87
C ARG A 123 -13.27 2.78 -13.37
N ASP A 124 -13.46 4.04 -13.72
CA ASP A 124 -12.66 5.14 -13.23
C ASP A 124 -12.60 5.09 -11.70
N THR A 125 -11.41 5.14 -11.13
CA THR A 125 -11.18 4.91 -9.70
C THR A 125 -10.12 5.87 -9.14
N ILE A 126 -10.38 6.41 -7.96
CA ILE A 126 -9.38 7.05 -7.12
C ILE A 126 -9.04 6.07 -5.99
N VAL A 127 -7.80 5.66 -5.90
CA VAL A 127 -7.30 4.88 -4.76
C VAL A 127 -6.63 5.81 -3.77
N VAL A 128 -7.12 5.85 -2.54
CA VAL A 128 -6.50 6.58 -1.42
C VAL A 128 -5.76 5.58 -0.55
N ASP A 129 -4.43 5.61 -0.58
CA ASP A 129 -3.59 4.70 0.21
C ASP A 129 -3.08 5.41 1.47
N PHE A 130 -3.49 4.93 2.64
CA PHE A 130 -3.12 5.45 3.96
C PHE A 130 -1.88 4.72 4.51
N GLY A 131 -0.73 5.04 3.94
CA GLY A 131 0.58 4.52 4.32
C GLY A 131 1.46 5.50 5.10
N THR A 132 2.77 5.43 4.88
CA THR A 132 3.76 6.42 5.37
C THR A 132 3.49 7.80 4.82
N ALA A 133 3.16 7.88 3.52
CA ALA A 133 2.44 8.98 2.90
C ALA A 133 0.98 8.60 2.73
N THR A 134 0.09 9.57 2.57
CA THR A 134 -1.24 9.33 2.01
C THR A 134 -1.18 9.70 0.54
N THR A 135 -1.41 8.73 -0.35
CA THR A 135 -1.38 8.92 -1.79
C THR A 135 -2.78 8.81 -2.39
N PHE A 136 -2.98 9.51 -3.49
CA PHE A 136 -4.19 9.43 -4.31
C PHE A 136 -3.75 9.00 -5.70
N ASP A 137 -4.20 7.84 -6.13
CA ASP A 137 -3.91 7.30 -7.45
C ASP A 137 -5.15 7.45 -8.32
N CYS A 138 -5.03 8.23 -9.40
CA CYS A 138 -6.11 8.51 -10.35
C CYS A 138 -6.02 7.54 -11.52
N ILE A 139 -7.03 6.67 -11.69
CA ILE A 139 -6.96 5.51 -12.59
C ILE A 139 -8.22 5.46 -13.43
N THR A 140 -8.08 5.38 -14.76
CA THR A 140 -9.20 5.21 -15.66
C THR A 140 -9.66 3.75 -15.75
N ALA A 141 -10.87 3.52 -16.24
CA ALA A 141 -11.45 2.19 -16.39
C ALA A 141 -10.64 1.24 -17.27
N ASP A 142 -9.89 1.77 -18.22
CA ASP A 142 -9.01 1.07 -19.15
C ASP A 142 -7.56 0.93 -18.67
N GLY A 143 -7.28 1.35 -17.41
CA GLY A 143 -6.01 1.12 -16.76
C GLY A 143 -4.93 2.18 -17.00
N HIS A 144 -5.31 3.41 -17.37
CA HIS A 144 -4.38 4.53 -17.40
C HIS A 144 -4.22 5.13 -15.98
N PHE A 145 -3.00 5.22 -15.53
CA PHE A 145 -2.62 5.99 -14.35
C PHE A 145 -2.38 7.44 -14.75
N LEU A 146 -3.31 8.31 -14.41
CA LEU A 146 -3.26 9.73 -14.76
C LEU A 146 -2.34 10.57 -13.84
N GLY A 147 -1.74 9.95 -12.85
CA GLY A 147 -1.04 10.66 -11.78
C GLY A 147 -1.84 10.70 -10.49
N GLY A 148 -1.60 11.71 -9.67
CA GLY A 148 -2.34 11.84 -8.42
C GLY A 148 -1.71 12.80 -7.42
N VAL A 149 -2.05 12.65 -6.13
CA VAL A 149 -1.61 13.52 -5.05
C VAL A 149 -0.82 12.72 -4.02
N ILE A 150 0.16 13.35 -3.39
CA ILE A 150 0.90 12.79 -2.25
C ILE A 150 0.88 13.82 -1.12
N MET A 151 0.42 13.40 0.05
CA MET A 151 0.44 14.20 1.26
C MET A 151 1.09 13.43 2.42
N PRO A 152 1.49 14.10 3.51
CA PRO A 152 2.01 13.41 4.68
C PRO A 152 1.01 12.37 5.19
N GLY A 153 1.50 11.16 5.49
CA GLY A 153 0.67 10.14 6.13
C GLY A 153 0.33 10.52 7.58
N ILE A 154 -0.69 9.90 8.14
CA ILE A 154 -1.24 10.22 9.45
C ILE A 154 -0.19 10.10 10.56
N ARG A 155 0.55 8.99 10.58
CA ARG A 155 1.65 8.79 11.56
C ARG A 155 2.77 9.81 11.33
N THR A 156 3.15 10.03 10.08
CA THR A 156 4.18 11.01 9.71
C THR A 156 3.81 12.42 10.19
N ALA A 157 2.56 12.83 9.98
CA ALA A 157 2.06 14.14 10.43
C ALA A 157 2.03 14.23 11.97
N SER A 158 1.54 13.20 12.65
CA SER A 158 1.53 13.12 14.11
C SER A 158 2.94 13.18 14.70
N ASP A 159 3.87 12.38 14.16
CA ASP A 159 5.26 12.34 14.62
C ASP A 159 6.00 13.66 14.35
N ALA A 160 5.71 14.31 13.21
CA ALA A 160 6.28 15.61 12.89
C ALA A 160 5.79 16.69 13.88
N LEU A 161 4.52 16.67 14.26
CA LEU A 161 3.95 17.57 15.26
C LEU A 161 4.61 17.40 16.64
N ILE A 162 4.80 16.14 17.07
CA ILE A 162 5.47 15.81 18.35
C ILE A 162 6.94 16.25 18.32
N ARG A 163 7.68 15.90 17.27
CA ARG A 163 9.11 16.26 17.13
C ARG A 163 9.35 17.74 16.94
N GLY A 164 8.41 18.47 16.30
CA GLY A 164 8.50 19.89 16.04
C GLY A 164 8.13 20.78 17.21
N THR A 165 7.70 20.21 18.35
CA THR A 165 7.21 20.99 19.50
C THR A 165 7.79 20.49 20.83
N ALA A 166 7.99 21.41 21.78
CA ALA A 166 8.60 21.06 23.06
C ALA A 166 7.64 20.41 24.08
N LYS A 167 6.32 20.51 23.87
CA LYS A 167 5.33 20.16 24.90
C LYS A 167 4.21 19.23 24.45
N LEU A 168 4.11 18.91 23.15
CA LEU A 168 3.07 18.02 22.69
C LEU A 168 3.45 16.55 22.96
N PRO A 169 2.58 15.79 23.66
CA PRO A 169 2.84 14.41 23.99
C PRO A 169 2.63 13.47 22.79
N ALA A 170 3.31 12.32 22.81
CA ALA A 170 2.95 11.22 21.95
C ALA A 170 1.50 10.79 22.21
N THR A 171 0.73 10.63 21.14
CA THR A 171 -0.71 10.39 21.23
C THR A 171 -1.10 9.20 20.36
N ASP A 172 -1.89 8.29 20.92
CA ASP A 172 -2.42 7.16 20.16
C ASP A 172 -3.41 7.63 19.10
N LEU A 173 -3.34 7.02 17.92
CA LEU A 173 -4.26 7.26 16.83
C LEU A 173 -5.55 6.45 17.08
N ALA A 174 -6.52 7.09 17.71
CA ALA A 174 -7.87 6.55 17.93
C ALA A 174 -8.91 7.55 17.48
N PRO A 175 -10.09 7.14 16.98
CA PRO A 175 -11.15 8.07 16.57
C PRO A 175 -11.51 9.04 17.69
N PRO A 176 -11.54 10.36 17.43
CA PRO A 176 -11.91 11.34 18.45
C PRO A 176 -13.41 11.26 18.74
N THR A 177 -13.77 11.36 20.01
CA THR A 177 -15.18 11.38 20.43
C THR A 177 -15.84 12.75 20.23
N ARG A 178 -15.02 13.78 20.03
CA ARG A 178 -15.44 15.18 19.83
C ARG A 178 -14.40 15.96 19.04
N THR A 179 -14.81 16.95 18.30
CA THR A 179 -13.90 17.82 17.54
C THR A 179 -13.16 18.80 18.46
N ILE A 180 -13.85 19.38 19.45
CA ILE A 180 -13.24 20.28 20.42
C ILE A 180 -12.67 19.43 21.57
N GLY A 181 -11.38 19.07 21.47
CA GLY A 181 -10.66 18.38 22.54
C GLY A 181 -10.52 19.26 23.78
N ARG A 182 -10.70 18.68 24.96
CA ARG A 182 -10.51 19.35 26.25
C ARG A 182 -9.17 19.05 26.89
N ARG A 183 -8.42 18.12 26.30
CA ARG A 183 -7.06 17.72 26.67
C ARG A 183 -6.18 17.81 25.43
N THR A 184 -4.88 17.96 25.63
CA THR A 184 -3.93 18.10 24.51
C THR A 184 -3.93 16.87 23.61
N ASP A 185 -3.98 15.66 24.16
CA ASP A 185 -4.06 14.42 23.39
C ASP A 185 -5.36 14.31 22.57
N GLU A 186 -6.51 14.74 23.11
CA GLU A 186 -7.79 14.80 22.38
C GLU A 186 -7.71 15.81 21.22
N ALA A 187 -7.10 16.98 21.47
CA ALA A 187 -6.94 18.03 20.46
C ALA A 187 -6.01 17.55 19.31
N ILE A 188 -4.91 16.87 19.64
CA ILE A 188 -4.01 16.28 18.63
C ILE A 188 -4.76 15.23 17.81
N ARG A 189 -5.47 14.28 18.43
CA ARG A 189 -6.28 13.27 17.71
C ARG A 189 -7.28 13.90 16.77
N ALA A 190 -8.04 14.87 17.25
CA ALA A 190 -9.03 15.56 16.43
C ALA A 190 -8.37 16.25 15.23
N GLY A 191 -7.30 17.01 15.46
CA GLY A 191 -6.58 17.70 14.39
C GLY A 191 -5.98 16.74 13.36
N VAL A 192 -5.33 15.68 13.81
CA VAL A 192 -4.66 14.72 12.90
C VAL A 192 -5.69 13.87 12.14
N LEU A 193 -6.67 13.29 12.81
CA LEU A 193 -7.60 12.35 12.15
C LEU A 193 -8.71 13.05 11.37
N LEU A 194 -9.40 14.02 11.99
CA LEU A 194 -10.46 14.75 11.29
C LEU A 194 -9.86 15.67 10.22
N GLY A 195 -8.72 16.31 10.51
CA GLY A 195 -8.01 17.11 9.51
C GLY A 195 -7.56 16.28 8.30
N THR A 196 -7.12 15.04 8.51
CA THR A 196 -6.79 14.11 7.39
C THR A 196 -8.07 13.73 6.62
N ALA A 197 -9.16 13.39 7.30
CA ALA A 197 -10.42 13.04 6.64
C ALA A 197 -10.95 14.21 5.80
N ASP A 198 -10.97 15.42 6.34
CA ASP A 198 -11.40 16.64 5.64
C ASP A 198 -10.48 16.98 4.46
N ALA A 199 -9.16 16.78 4.61
CA ALA A 199 -8.20 16.98 3.52
C ALA A 199 -8.43 15.94 2.40
N VAL A 200 -8.68 14.68 2.74
CA VAL A 200 -9.02 13.62 1.77
C VAL A 200 -10.27 13.98 1.01
N ASP A 201 -11.36 14.33 1.71
CA ASP A 201 -12.61 14.75 1.08
C ASP A 201 -12.42 15.97 0.18
N GLY A 202 -11.63 16.94 0.63
CA GLY A 202 -11.32 18.15 -0.13
C GLY A 202 -10.53 17.85 -1.41
N LEU A 203 -9.51 17.01 -1.31
CA LEU A 203 -8.68 16.61 -2.47
C LEU A 203 -9.47 15.74 -3.45
N VAL A 204 -10.25 14.78 -2.97
CA VAL A 204 -11.11 13.95 -3.83
C VAL A 204 -12.08 14.81 -4.63
N ARG A 205 -12.72 15.80 -4.00
CA ARG A 205 -13.62 16.73 -4.73
C ARG A 205 -12.89 17.54 -5.79
N ARG A 206 -11.65 18.00 -5.53
CA ARG A 206 -10.82 18.69 -6.53
C ARG A 206 -10.46 17.76 -7.69
N ILE A 207 -10.00 16.53 -7.40
CA ILE A 207 -9.68 15.52 -8.42
C ILE A 207 -10.90 15.21 -9.27
N LYS A 208 -12.08 15.02 -8.65
CA LYS A 208 -13.35 14.78 -9.39
C LYS A 208 -13.70 15.94 -10.31
N ALA A 209 -13.43 17.18 -9.91
CA ALA A 209 -13.69 18.37 -10.74
C ALA A 209 -12.74 18.49 -11.94
N GLU A 210 -11.55 17.90 -11.87
CA GLU A 210 -10.54 17.86 -12.94
C GLU A 210 -10.64 16.57 -13.79
N TRP A 211 -11.59 15.65 -13.46
CA TRP A 211 -11.66 14.34 -14.12
C TRP A 211 -11.95 14.46 -15.62
N PRO A 212 -11.16 13.81 -16.51
CA PRO A 212 -11.16 14.12 -17.96
C PRO A 212 -12.49 13.93 -18.66
N ASN A 213 -13.32 12.99 -18.23
CA ASN A 213 -14.58 12.64 -18.90
C ASN A 213 -15.85 13.14 -18.19
N GLY A 214 -15.68 13.93 -17.11
CA GLY A 214 -16.79 14.48 -16.32
C GLY A 214 -17.59 13.42 -15.52
N LYS A 215 -17.18 12.15 -15.52
CA LYS A 215 -17.80 11.09 -14.72
C LYS A 215 -17.13 11.04 -13.35
N ALA A 216 -17.93 10.89 -12.30
CA ALA A 216 -17.39 10.73 -10.96
C ALA A 216 -16.69 9.36 -10.82
N PRO A 217 -15.36 9.33 -10.54
CA PRO A 217 -14.66 8.09 -10.29
C PRO A 217 -15.11 7.47 -8.95
N HIS A 218 -14.97 6.15 -8.86
CA HIS A 218 -15.13 5.38 -7.63
C HIS A 218 -13.99 5.70 -6.67
N VAL A 219 -14.28 5.92 -5.41
CA VAL A 219 -13.27 6.28 -4.41
C VAL A 219 -13.11 5.15 -3.41
N ILE A 220 -11.94 4.56 -3.40
CA ILE A 220 -11.63 3.47 -2.47
C ILE A 220 -10.42 3.82 -1.60
N ALA A 221 -10.37 3.21 -0.43
CA ALA A 221 -9.25 3.32 0.49
C ALA A 221 -8.48 2.00 0.61
N THR A 222 -7.17 2.11 0.76
CA THR A 222 -6.26 1.01 1.12
C THR A 222 -5.21 1.50 2.11
N GLY A 223 -4.27 0.64 2.49
CA GLY A 223 -3.21 0.98 3.44
C GLY A 223 -3.54 0.64 4.88
N GLY A 224 -2.50 0.68 5.71
CA GLY A 224 -2.56 0.18 7.09
C GLY A 224 -3.48 0.99 8.03
N LEU A 225 -3.80 2.23 7.68
CA LEU A 225 -4.68 3.12 8.45
C LEU A 225 -6.02 3.40 7.77
N ALA A 226 -6.32 2.75 6.65
CA ALA A 226 -7.57 2.96 5.90
C ALA A 226 -8.81 2.73 6.76
N SER A 227 -8.86 1.63 7.52
CA SER A 227 -10.00 1.31 8.39
C SER A 227 -10.22 2.32 9.52
N LEU A 228 -9.18 3.09 9.89
CA LEU A 228 -9.28 4.12 10.90
C LEU A 228 -9.89 5.41 10.35
N VAL A 229 -9.53 5.79 9.11
CA VAL A 229 -9.90 7.08 8.52
C VAL A 229 -11.12 7.01 7.62
N ALA A 230 -11.31 5.93 6.89
CA ALA A 230 -12.43 5.80 5.95
C ALA A 230 -13.80 6.07 6.60
N PRO A 231 -14.09 5.63 7.84
CA PRO A 231 -15.35 5.96 8.50
C PRO A 231 -15.54 7.46 8.82
N LEU A 232 -14.46 8.23 8.79
CA LEU A 232 -14.47 9.68 9.08
C LEU A 232 -14.56 10.52 7.79
N ALA A 233 -14.20 9.96 6.64
CA ALA A 233 -14.22 10.61 5.34
C ALA A 233 -15.54 10.30 4.61
N ARG A 234 -16.10 11.30 3.92
CA ARG A 234 -17.39 11.20 3.23
C ARG A 234 -17.27 10.73 1.78
N GLU A 235 -16.12 10.98 1.17
CA GLU A 235 -15.87 10.67 -0.24
C GLU A 235 -15.41 9.22 -0.47
N ILE A 236 -14.98 8.50 0.58
CA ILE A 236 -14.53 7.11 0.49
C ILE A 236 -15.75 6.17 0.49
N GLU A 237 -15.86 5.36 -0.55
CA GLU A 237 -17.00 4.46 -0.76
C GLU A 237 -16.72 3.03 -0.24
N ALA A 238 -15.47 2.57 -0.27
CA ALA A 238 -15.09 1.23 0.16
C ALA A 238 -13.65 1.17 0.66
N VAL A 239 -13.32 0.13 1.46
CA VAL A 239 -11.97 -0.14 1.94
C VAL A 239 -11.51 -1.51 1.43
N HIS A 240 -10.34 -1.54 0.80
CA HIS A 240 -9.69 -2.73 0.27
C HIS A 240 -8.30 -2.87 0.89
N PRO A 241 -8.15 -3.51 2.08
CA PRO A 241 -6.91 -3.51 2.85
C PRO A 241 -5.74 -4.23 2.14
N ASP A 242 -6.05 -5.22 1.31
CA ASP A 242 -5.07 -6.05 0.61
C ASP A 242 -4.93 -5.71 -0.88
N LEU A 243 -5.32 -4.48 -1.29
CA LEU A 243 -5.32 -4.05 -2.70
C LEU A 243 -3.94 -4.23 -3.33
N THR A 244 -2.89 -3.77 -2.69
CA THR A 244 -1.51 -3.85 -3.20
C THR A 244 -1.02 -5.30 -3.32
N LEU A 245 -1.36 -6.20 -2.36
CA LEU A 245 -1.06 -7.63 -2.46
C LEU A 245 -1.84 -8.27 -3.61
N THR A 246 -3.10 -7.89 -3.82
CA THR A 246 -3.89 -8.31 -4.98
C THR A 246 -3.25 -7.84 -6.29
N GLY A 247 -2.74 -6.60 -6.32
CA GLY A 247 -1.97 -6.06 -7.43
C GLY A 247 -0.74 -6.91 -7.76
N LEU A 248 0.02 -7.32 -6.73
CA LEU A 248 1.16 -8.23 -6.90
C LEU A 248 0.74 -9.58 -7.51
N ARG A 249 -0.34 -10.18 -7.03
CA ARG A 249 -0.84 -11.43 -7.60
C ARG A 249 -1.23 -11.27 -9.08
N ILE A 250 -1.91 -10.18 -9.42
CA ILE A 250 -2.30 -9.89 -10.81
C ILE A 250 -1.04 -9.66 -11.66
N ALA A 251 -0.06 -8.91 -11.14
CA ALA A 251 1.22 -8.69 -11.81
C ALA A 251 1.98 -9.99 -12.06
N ALA A 252 1.99 -10.92 -11.09
CA ALA A 252 2.61 -12.23 -11.25
C ALA A 252 2.02 -12.99 -12.46
N GLY A 253 0.69 -13.01 -12.57
CA GLY A 253 0.02 -13.62 -13.75
C GLY A 253 0.35 -12.91 -15.06
N ALA A 254 0.34 -11.57 -15.08
CA ALA A 254 0.67 -10.78 -16.26
C ALA A 254 2.12 -10.98 -16.72
N LEU A 255 3.04 -11.23 -15.79
CA LEU A 255 4.45 -11.53 -16.07
C LEU A 255 4.71 -13.03 -16.40
N GLY A 256 3.65 -13.84 -16.49
CA GLY A 256 3.74 -15.26 -16.87
C GLY A 256 4.22 -16.20 -15.77
N LEU A 257 4.22 -15.77 -14.51
CA LEU A 257 4.54 -16.64 -13.38
C LEU A 257 3.42 -17.67 -13.18
N THR A 258 3.80 -18.90 -12.85
CA THR A 258 2.87 -20.00 -12.55
C THR A 258 3.12 -20.53 -11.14
N TRP A 259 2.04 -20.79 -10.36
CA TRP A 259 2.15 -21.23 -8.98
C TRP A 259 1.06 -22.20 -8.52
#